data_ce0873fae3d6c39014430bff6871bcd7
#
_entry.id   ce0873fae3d6c39014430bff6871bcd7
#
_cell.length_a   1.000
_cell.length_b   1.000
_cell.length_c   1.000
_cell.angle_alpha   90.00
_cell.angle_beta   90.00
_cell.angle_gamma   90.00
#
_symmetry.space_group_name_H-M   'P 1'
#
loop_
_entity.id
_entity.type
_entity.pdbx_description
1 polymer ?
#
loop_
_entity_poly.entity_id
_entity_poly.type
_entity_poly.pdbx_seq_one_letter_code
_entity_poly.pdbx_strand_id
1 'polypeptide(L)'
;MQQLGYQSQLQTFNYTAGFFTEMSGQNVVATLMPAHPVKAHVILTAHYDHLGKQGHNLYAGANDNASGVSALLFIAAQFADTTLPFQLSFVATDAEENGLHGAKFFVSQLQRDDSITVLNINLDMLAVSRPKKTLYAFTSHAQRQALQHQLAGIFSDTIKVKVTSSSHRMNRLSRGGKIDWRRASDHYAFAKAGFAYIYFGMGYDPHHHKSSDQLSNIDQQLYIEAVNYIAQFIDQLDMTKL
;
A
#
# COMPACT_ATOMS: atom_id res chain seq x y z
N MET A 1 0.25 -12.45 -12.52
CA MET A 1 -1.02 -12.66 -11.79
C MET A 1 -1.86 -13.77 -12.41
N GLN A 2 -2.25 -13.73 -13.68
CA GLN A 2 -3.05 -14.81 -14.30
C GLN A 2 -2.37 -16.19 -14.21
N GLN A 3 -1.06 -16.28 -14.44
CA GLN A 3 -0.28 -17.51 -14.29
C GLN A 3 -0.27 -18.08 -12.86
N LEU A 4 -0.59 -17.25 -11.88
CA LEU A 4 -0.71 -17.59 -10.46
C LEU A 4 -2.16 -17.90 -10.04
N GLY A 5 -3.08 -18.09 -10.99
CA GLY A 5 -4.48 -18.42 -10.70
C GLY A 5 -5.38 -17.25 -10.32
N TYR A 6 -4.89 -16.01 -10.34
CA TYR A 6 -5.70 -14.84 -10.02
C TYR A 6 -6.64 -14.46 -11.16
N GLN A 7 -7.88 -14.13 -10.84
CA GLN A 7 -8.73 -13.40 -11.77
C GLN A 7 -8.22 -11.96 -11.89
N SER A 8 -7.77 -11.57 -13.08
CA SER A 8 -7.19 -10.25 -13.30
C SER A 8 -7.98 -9.45 -14.31
N GLN A 9 -8.10 -8.16 -14.07
CA GLN A 9 -8.77 -7.20 -14.94
C GLN A 9 -8.03 -5.87 -14.98
N LEU A 10 -8.20 -5.15 -16.08
CA LEU A 10 -7.75 -3.76 -16.22
C LEU A 10 -8.94 -2.85 -15.98
N GLN A 11 -8.77 -1.83 -15.14
CA GLN A 11 -9.80 -0.82 -14.89
C GLN A 11 -9.34 0.51 -15.50
N THR A 12 -9.84 0.83 -16.67
CA THR A 12 -9.55 2.11 -17.33
C THR A 12 -10.47 3.20 -16.77
N PHE A 13 -9.90 4.38 -16.52
CA PHE A 13 -10.61 5.55 -16.03
C PHE A 13 -10.06 6.83 -16.67
N ASN A 14 -10.87 7.88 -16.68
CA ASN A 14 -10.45 9.21 -17.12
C ASN A 14 -10.37 10.15 -15.93
N TYR A 15 -9.43 11.09 -15.99
CA TYR A 15 -9.26 12.12 -14.97
C TYR A 15 -8.72 13.41 -15.58
N THR A 16 -8.88 14.51 -14.88
CA THR A 16 -8.32 15.80 -15.31
C THR A 16 -7.04 16.08 -14.52
N ALA A 17 -5.92 16.18 -15.23
CA ALA A 17 -4.65 16.60 -14.67
C ALA A 17 -4.52 18.13 -14.76
N GLY A 18 -4.09 18.77 -13.67
CA GLY A 18 -4.03 20.22 -13.59
C GLY A 18 -5.39 20.88 -13.78
N PHE A 19 -5.47 21.94 -14.60
CA PHE A 19 -6.72 22.68 -14.75
C PHE A 19 -7.59 22.20 -15.92
N PHE A 20 -7.03 21.60 -16.96
CA PHE A 20 -7.80 21.32 -18.22
C PHE A 20 -7.29 20.12 -19.03
N THR A 21 -6.30 19.35 -18.56
CA THR A 21 -5.74 18.26 -19.35
C THR A 21 -6.47 16.96 -19.03
N GLU A 22 -7.26 16.48 -19.97
CA GLU A 22 -7.90 15.17 -19.88
C GLU A 22 -6.83 14.07 -20.08
N MET A 23 -6.80 13.16 -19.13
CA MET A 23 -5.88 12.03 -19.07
C MET A 23 -6.65 10.72 -18.88
N SER A 24 -6.05 9.63 -19.29
CA SER A 24 -6.56 8.28 -19.03
C SER A 24 -5.55 7.52 -18.18
N GLY A 25 -6.04 6.82 -17.16
CA GLY A 25 -5.26 5.92 -16.30
C GLY A 25 -5.83 4.51 -16.32
N GLN A 26 -5.06 3.57 -15.81
CA GLN A 26 -5.46 2.16 -15.80
C GLN A 26 -4.98 1.44 -14.56
N ASN A 27 -5.88 1.04 -13.67
CA ASN A 27 -5.52 0.14 -12.58
C ASN A 27 -5.40 -1.31 -13.08
N VAL A 28 -4.48 -2.06 -12.48
CA VAL A 28 -4.37 -3.51 -12.65
C VAL A 28 -4.88 -4.18 -11.39
N VAL A 29 -5.98 -4.93 -11.51
CA VAL A 29 -6.61 -5.61 -10.37
C VAL A 29 -6.47 -7.11 -10.55
N ALA A 30 -6.05 -7.80 -9.50
CA ALA A 30 -6.01 -9.26 -9.44
C ALA A 30 -6.63 -9.74 -8.14
N THR A 31 -7.55 -10.70 -8.22
CA THR A 31 -8.29 -11.20 -7.06
C THR A 31 -8.12 -12.69 -6.91
N LEU A 32 -7.76 -13.13 -5.72
CA LEU A 32 -7.85 -14.51 -5.28
C LEU A 32 -9.25 -14.74 -4.72
N MET A 33 -10.04 -15.51 -5.46
CA MET A 33 -11.40 -15.83 -5.04
C MET A 33 -11.37 -16.88 -3.94
N PRO A 34 -12.06 -16.65 -2.82
CA PRO A 34 -12.14 -17.64 -1.76
C PRO A 34 -12.93 -18.88 -2.23
N ALA A 35 -12.56 -20.05 -1.69
CA ALA A 35 -13.26 -21.31 -1.99
C ALA A 35 -14.72 -21.33 -1.48
N HIS A 36 -15.02 -20.52 -0.46
CA HIS A 36 -16.35 -20.40 0.17
C HIS A 36 -16.72 -18.93 0.34
N PRO A 37 -18.00 -18.57 0.46
CA PRO A 37 -18.42 -17.22 0.79
C PRO A 37 -17.76 -16.72 2.08
N VAL A 38 -17.17 -15.53 2.01
CA VAL A 38 -16.47 -14.90 3.14
C VAL A 38 -17.11 -13.55 3.48
N LYS A 39 -16.96 -13.11 4.72
CA LYS A 39 -17.46 -11.83 5.22
C LYS A 39 -16.37 -10.76 5.33
N ALA A 40 -15.24 -10.99 4.69
CA ALA A 40 -14.12 -10.05 4.74
C ALA A 40 -13.41 -9.98 3.39
N HIS A 41 -12.92 -8.78 3.06
CA HIS A 41 -12.15 -8.50 1.86
C HIS A 41 -10.93 -7.66 2.23
N VAL A 42 -9.76 -8.23 2.03
CA VAL A 42 -8.47 -7.56 2.18
C VAL A 42 -8.00 -7.09 0.81
N ILE A 43 -7.66 -5.81 0.68
CA ILE A 43 -7.26 -5.18 -0.56
C ILE A 43 -5.88 -4.57 -0.39
N LEU A 44 -4.87 -5.17 -1.02
CA LEU A 44 -3.54 -4.58 -1.09
C LEU A 44 -3.48 -3.58 -2.23
N THR A 45 -2.94 -2.38 -1.95
CA THR A 45 -2.72 -1.35 -2.97
C THR A 45 -1.26 -0.92 -3.01
N ALA A 46 -0.75 -0.62 -4.21
CA ALA A 46 0.50 0.07 -4.45
C ALA A 46 0.38 0.82 -5.78
N HIS A 47 0.74 2.10 -5.82
CA HIS A 47 0.74 2.82 -7.09
C HIS A 47 1.96 2.46 -7.93
N TYR A 48 1.78 2.41 -9.26
CA TYR A 48 2.85 2.06 -10.19
C TYR A 48 3.28 3.22 -11.08
N ASP A 49 2.53 4.32 -11.05
CA ASP A 49 2.93 5.56 -11.69
C ASP A 49 4.02 6.27 -10.89
N HIS A 50 4.83 7.09 -11.56
CA HIS A 50 5.81 7.97 -10.96
C HIS A 50 6.09 9.15 -11.92
N LEU A 51 6.95 10.09 -11.51
CA LEU A 51 7.24 11.33 -12.23
C LEU A 51 7.85 11.12 -13.62
N GLY A 52 8.46 9.98 -13.90
CA GLY A 52 8.98 9.60 -15.21
C GLY A 52 10.12 10.49 -15.70
N LYS A 53 10.07 10.93 -16.96
CA LYS A 53 11.11 11.77 -17.55
C LYS A 53 10.67 13.24 -17.60
N GLN A 54 11.44 14.12 -16.97
CA GLN A 54 11.23 15.57 -16.98
C GLN A 54 12.48 16.26 -17.54
N GLY A 55 12.41 16.73 -18.77
CA GLY A 55 13.55 17.29 -19.48
C GLY A 55 14.66 16.23 -19.67
N HIS A 56 15.84 16.50 -19.12
CA HIS A 56 16.97 15.55 -19.16
C HIS A 56 17.04 14.62 -17.94
N ASN A 57 16.22 14.83 -16.93
CA ASN A 57 16.21 14.02 -15.71
C ASN A 57 15.25 12.85 -15.83
N LEU A 58 15.70 11.66 -15.42
CA LEU A 58 14.87 10.49 -15.21
C LEU A 58 14.62 10.31 -13.71
N TYR A 59 13.37 10.26 -13.34
CA TYR A 59 12.89 9.95 -12.00
C TYR A 59 12.44 8.48 -12.02
N ALA A 60 13.30 7.60 -11.49
CA ALA A 60 13.08 6.15 -11.61
C ALA A 60 12.05 5.62 -10.61
N GLY A 61 11.87 6.29 -9.46
CA GLY A 61 10.89 5.88 -8.45
C GLY A 61 11.18 4.52 -7.84
N ALA A 62 12.45 4.23 -7.52
CA ALA A 62 12.81 2.91 -7.02
C ALA A 62 12.18 2.62 -5.66
N ASN A 63 12.16 3.61 -4.77
CA ASN A 63 11.44 3.54 -3.51
C ASN A 63 9.99 4.01 -3.65
N ASP A 64 9.75 5.06 -4.41
CA ASP A 64 8.46 5.68 -4.66
C ASP A 64 7.99 5.47 -6.12
N ASN A 65 7.27 4.36 -6.52
CA ASN A 65 6.86 3.32 -5.59
C ASN A 65 7.07 1.93 -6.21
N ALA A 66 8.18 1.74 -6.95
CA ALA A 66 8.52 0.40 -7.44
C ALA A 66 8.69 -0.59 -6.28
N SER A 67 9.08 -0.11 -5.08
CA SER A 67 9.17 -0.94 -3.87
C SER A 67 7.83 -1.51 -3.44
N GLY A 68 6.77 -0.69 -3.42
CA GLY A 68 5.42 -1.15 -3.10
C GLY A 68 4.86 -2.11 -4.14
N VAL A 69 5.05 -1.82 -5.44
CA VAL A 69 4.60 -2.69 -6.54
C VAL A 69 5.32 -4.06 -6.50
N SER A 70 6.64 -4.06 -6.27
CA SER A 70 7.40 -5.31 -6.15
C SER A 70 6.96 -6.13 -4.94
N ALA A 71 6.67 -5.48 -3.81
CA ALA A 71 6.12 -6.12 -2.62
C ALA A 71 4.73 -6.72 -2.90
N LEU A 72 3.86 -5.98 -3.60
CA LEU A 72 2.54 -6.45 -4.00
C LEU A 72 2.63 -7.72 -4.86
N LEU A 73 3.55 -7.76 -5.84
CA LEU A 73 3.76 -8.92 -6.70
C LEU A 73 4.34 -10.11 -5.93
N PHE A 74 5.28 -9.88 -5.03
CA PHE A 74 5.88 -10.93 -4.19
C PHE A 74 4.84 -11.54 -3.26
N ILE A 75 4.06 -10.72 -2.56
CA ILE A 75 2.99 -11.18 -1.67
C ILE A 75 1.95 -11.97 -2.48
N ALA A 76 1.57 -11.50 -3.67
CA ALA A 76 0.68 -12.25 -4.53
C ALA A 76 1.22 -13.63 -4.90
N ALA A 77 2.51 -13.75 -5.19
CA ALA A 77 3.12 -15.05 -5.48
C ALA A 77 3.08 -16.00 -4.26
N GLN A 78 3.26 -15.47 -3.05
CA GLN A 78 3.19 -16.27 -1.81
C GLN A 78 1.78 -16.82 -1.52
N PHE A 79 0.73 -16.08 -1.87
CA PHE A 79 -0.65 -16.45 -1.55
C PHE A 79 -1.38 -17.15 -2.70
N ALA A 80 -0.74 -17.41 -3.84
CA ALA A 80 -1.37 -17.94 -5.05
C ALA A 80 -2.11 -19.28 -4.81
N ASP A 81 -1.51 -20.17 -4.02
CA ASP A 81 -2.04 -21.51 -3.74
C ASP A 81 -2.62 -21.64 -2.31
N THR A 82 -2.92 -20.49 -1.65
CA THR A 82 -3.42 -20.51 -0.27
C THR A 82 -4.94 -20.33 -0.21
N THR A 83 -5.55 -20.93 0.81
CA THR A 83 -6.95 -20.68 1.16
C THR A 83 -6.99 -19.74 2.36
N LEU A 84 -7.58 -18.57 2.18
CA LEU A 84 -7.69 -17.55 3.21
C LEU A 84 -9.14 -17.43 3.70
N PRO A 85 -9.36 -17.02 4.97
CA PRO A 85 -10.70 -16.78 5.51
C PRO A 85 -11.32 -15.46 5.03
N PHE A 86 -10.72 -14.82 4.03
CA PHE A 86 -11.17 -13.58 3.40
C PHE A 86 -10.82 -13.56 1.92
N GLN A 87 -11.54 -12.77 1.15
CA GLN A 87 -11.17 -12.46 -0.22
C GLN A 87 -9.90 -11.59 -0.22
N LEU A 88 -8.97 -11.85 -1.13
CA LEU A 88 -7.73 -11.11 -1.25
C LEU A 88 -7.61 -10.49 -2.64
N SER A 89 -7.51 -9.16 -2.72
CA SER A 89 -7.28 -8.44 -3.97
C SER A 89 -5.97 -7.67 -3.92
N PHE A 90 -5.29 -7.65 -5.06
CA PHE A 90 -4.08 -6.88 -5.33
C PHE A 90 -4.39 -5.84 -6.39
N VAL A 91 -4.14 -4.59 -6.09
CA VAL A 91 -4.47 -3.46 -6.96
C VAL A 91 -3.21 -2.61 -7.17
N ALA A 92 -2.63 -2.71 -8.36
CA ALA A 92 -1.65 -1.72 -8.79
C ALA A 92 -2.42 -0.51 -9.32
N THR A 93 -2.34 0.60 -8.62
CA THR A 93 -3.07 1.84 -8.90
C THR A 93 -2.27 2.75 -9.81
N ASP A 94 -2.96 3.51 -10.64
CA ASP A 94 -2.39 4.51 -11.54
C ASP A 94 -2.78 5.93 -11.10
N ALA A 95 -2.02 6.93 -11.53
CA ALA A 95 -2.27 8.35 -11.30
C ALA A 95 -2.42 8.72 -9.81
N GLU A 96 -1.61 8.09 -8.94
CA GLU A 96 -1.45 8.46 -7.55
C GLU A 96 -0.84 9.86 -7.45
N GLU A 97 0.28 10.08 -8.15
CA GLU A 97 1.07 11.31 -8.20
C GLU A 97 0.25 12.52 -8.73
N ASN A 98 -0.79 12.25 -9.48
CA ASN A 98 -1.72 13.25 -9.99
C ASN A 98 -2.94 13.48 -9.07
N GLY A 99 -2.97 12.84 -7.91
CA GLY A 99 -4.03 13.05 -6.91
C GLY A 99 -4.87 11.82 -6.60
N LEU A 100 -4.28 10.64 -6.55
CA LEU A 100 -4.91 9.37 -6.12
C LEU A 100 -6.07 8.94 -7.03
N HIS A 101 -6.00 9.23 -8.34
CA HIS A 101 -7.16 9.02 -9.24
C HIS A 101 -7.51 7.55 -9.38
N GLY A 102 -6.50 6.66 -9.51
CA GLY A 102 -6.72 5.22 -9.60
C GLY A 102 -7.37 4.64 -8.36
N ALA A 103 -6.86 4.97 -7.19
CA ALA A 103 -7.44 4.52 -5.93
C ALA A 103 -8.86 5.05 -5.72
N LYS A 104 -9.12 6.32 -6.04
CA LYS A 104 -10.49 6.90 -5.99
C LYS A 104 -11.43 6.18 -6.93
N PHE A 105 -10.98 5.89 -8.17
CA PHE A 105 -11.79 5.15 -9.14
C PHE A 105 -12.06 3.73 -8.63
N PHE A 106 -11.04 3.00 -8.19
CA PHE A 106 -11.20 1.65 -7.65
C PHE A 106 -12.23 1.62 -6.51
N VAL A 107 -12.08 2.51 -5.53
CA VAL A 107 -13.00 2.60 -4.39
C VAL A 107 -14.44 2.96 -4.82
N SER A 108 -14.60 3.78 -5.85
CA SER A 108 -15.94 4.11 -6.38
C SER A 108 -16.67 2.92 -7.01
N GLN A 109 -15.91 1.91 -7.46
CA GLN A 109 -16.45 0.67 -8.06
C GLN A 109 -16.68 -0.44 -7.00
N LEU A 110 -16.19 -0.28 -5.77
CA LEU A 110 -16.45 -1.24 -4.71
C LEU A 110 -17.93 -1.22 -4.35
N GLN A 111 -18.57 -2.38 -4.48
CA GLN A 111 -19.93 -2.53 -3.98
C GLN A 111 -19.91 -2.44 -2.45
N ARG A 112 -20.76 -1.57 -1.91
CA ARG A 112 -20.95 -1.48 -0.47
C ARG A 112 -21.92 -2.58 -0.03
N ASP A 113 -21.39 -3.49 0.75
CA ASP A 113 -22.13 -4.51 1.45
C ASP A 113 -21.72 -4.44 2.93
N ASP A 114 -22.64 -3.99 3.77
CA ASP A 114 -22.39 -3.85 5.22
C ASP A 114 -22.13 -5.18 5.93
N SER A 115 -22.39 -6.31 5.26
CA SER A 115 -22.07 -7.65 5.75
C SER A 115 -20.60 -8.03 5.51
N ILE A 116 -19.86 -7.25 4.69
CA ILE A 116 -18.47 -7.53 4.33
C ILE A 116 -17.55 -6.48 4.97
N THR A 117 -16.68 -6.93 5.86
CA THR A 117 -15.61 -6.08 6.43
C THR A 117 -14.49 -5.90 5.40
N VAL A 118 -14.19 -4.64 5.04
CA VAL A 118 -13.12 -4.31 4.09
C VAL A 118 -11.93 -3.71 4.83
N LEU A 119 -10.72 -4.22 4.55
CA LEU A 119 -9.45 -3.65 4.99
C LEU A 119 -8.56 -3.34 3.78
N ASN A 120 -8.16 -2.09 3.62
CA ASN A 120 -7.08 -1.73 2.70
C ASN A 120 -5.72 -1.84 3.39
N ILE A 121 -4.77 -2.49 2.72
CA ILE A 121 -3.34 -2.52 3.07
C ILE A 121 -2.59 -1.79 1.97
N ASN A 122 -2.17 -0.56 2.23
CA ASN A 122 -1.45 0.25 1.26
C ASN A 122 0.06 0.13 1.46
N LEU A 123 0.77 -0.17 0.39
CA LEU A 123 2.21 -0.41 0.34
C LEU A 123 2.88 0.73 -0.40
N ASP A 124 3.65 1.56 0.33
CA ASP A 124 4.24 2.73 -0.28
C ASP A 124 5.55 3.13 0.41
N MET A 125 6.62 3.27 -0.40
CA MET A 125 7.96 3.63 0.05
C MET A 125 8.52 2.67 1.12
N LEU A 126 8.62 1.38 0.77
CA LEU A 126 9.05 0.30 1.67
C LEU A 126 10.57 0.08 1.74
N ALA A 127 11.37 0.86 1.00
CA ALA A 127 12.77 0.55 0.74
C ALA A 127 13.76 1.66 1.15
N VAL A 128 13.38 2.51 2.12
CA VAL A 128 14.23 3.62 2.58
C VAL A 128 15.47 3.11 3.30
N SER A 129 16.66 3.48 2.83
CA SER A 129 17.92 3.22 3.53
C SER A 129 18.07 4.14 4.75
N ARG A 130 18.04 3.57 5.96
CA ARG A 130 18.14 4.32 7.21
C ARG A 130 18.82 3.55 8.34
N PRO A 131 19.53 4.28 9.26
CA PRO A 131 20.09 3.67 10.47
C PRO A 131 19.02 3.08 11.39
N LYS A 132 17.81 3.65 11.40
CA LYS A 132 16.67 3.13 12.18
C LYS A 132 15.82 2.25 11.29
N LYS A 133 15.98 0.97 11.40
CA LYS A 133 15.21 -0.08 10.71
C LYS A 133 13.76 -0.10 11.24
N THR A 134 12.95 0.87 10.80
CA THR A 134 11.58 1.04 11.30
C THR A 134 10.59 1.03 10.15
N LEU A 135 9.68 0.07 10.16
CA LEU A 135 8.47 0.06 9.36
C LEU A 135 7.35 0.79 10.12
N TYR A 136 6.74 1.75 9.50
CA TYR A 136 5.60 2.46 10.07
C TYR A 136 4.31 1.85 9.54
N ALA A 137 3.37 1.63 10.46
CA ALA A 137 2.00 1.24 10.17
C ALA A 137 1.09 2.41 10.57
N PHE A 138 0.61 3.17 9.58
CA PHE A 138 -0.28 4.30 9.82
C PHE A 138 -1.73 3.88 9.52
N THR A 139 -2.63 4.16 10.47
CA THR A 139 -4.04 3.76 10.36
C THR A 139 -4.96 4.80 11.03
N SER A 140 -6.26 4.58 11.01
CA SER A 140 -7.21 5.42 11.72
C SER A 140 -7.10 5.26 13.24
N HIS A 141 -7.68 6.21 13.99
CA HIS A 141 -7.72 6.10 15.45
C HIS A 141 -8.56 4.90 15.90
N ALA A 142 -9.63 4.59 15.19
CA ALA A 142 -10.54 3.49 15.52
C ALA A 142 -9.86 2.12 15.37
N GLN A 143 -9.13 1.88 14.27
CA GLN A 143 -8.48 0.58 14.03
C GLN A 143 -7.13 0.41 14.73
N ARG A 144 -6.54 1.50 15.28
CA ARG A 144 -5.16 1.48 15.79
C ARG A 144 -4.89 0.40 16.84
N GLN A 145 -5.80 0.22 17.79
CA GLN A 145 -5.60 -0.73 18.89
C GLN A 145 -5.65 -2.18 18.38
N ALA A 146 -6.64 -2.51 17.58
CA ALA A 146 -6.81 -3.85 16.99
C ALA A 146 -5.61 -4.22 16.10
N LEU A 147 -5.22 -3.34 15.16
CA LEU A 147 -4.07 -3.56 14.29
C LEU A 147 -2.75 -3.61 15.05
N GLN A 148 -2.57 -2.77 16.07
CA GLN A 148 -1.38 -2.81 16.90
C GLN A 148 -1.23 -4.15 17.63
N HIS A 149 -2.33 -4.71 18.14
CA HIS A 149 -2.33 -6.00 18.81
C HIS A 149 -1.95 -7.14 17.85
N GLN A 150 -2.52 -7.16 16.65
CA GLN A 150 -2.22 -8.18 15.64
C GLN A 150 -0.76 -8.08 15.15
N LEU A 151 -0.28 -6.86 14.86
CA LEU A 151 1.12 -6.64 14.46
C LEU A 151 2.13 -7.01 15.55
N ALA A 152 1.78 -6.83 16.81
CA ALA A 152 2.67 -7.18 17.92
C ALA A 152 2.90 -8.70 18.08
N GLY A 153 2.02 -9.54 17.50
CA GLY A 153 2.18 -11.00 17.48
C GLY A 153 3.24 -11.48 16.49
N ILE A 154 3.70 -10.62 15.57
CA ILE A 154 4.65 -10.97 14.53
C ILE A 154 6.06 -10.63 15.02
N PHE A 155 6.92 -11.64 15.02
CA PHE A 155 8.29 -11.48 15.46
C PHE A 155 9.20 -11.04 14.32
N SER A 156 10.09 -10.09 14.58
CA SER A 156 11.21 -9.73 13.70
C SER A 156 12.40 -9.23 14.53
N ASP A 157 13.55 -9.81 14.29
CA ASP A 157 14.82 -9.38 14.90
C ASP A 157 15.36 -8.11 14.24
N THR A 158 14.98 -7.84 13.03
CA THR A 158 15.60 -6.83 12.17
C THR A 158 14.79 -5.54 12.13
N ILE A 159 13.47 -5.64 12.07
CA ILE A 159 12.57 -4.50 11.87
C ILE A 159 11.80 -4.15 13.14
N LYS A 160 11.77 -2.86 13.47
CA LYS A 160 10.85 -2.32 14.49
C LYS A 160 9.61 -1.79 13.83
N VAL A 161 8.46 -2.35 14.14
CA VAL A 161 7.18 -1.84 13.65
C VAL A 161 6.61 -0.81 14.60
N LYS A 162 6.13 0.32 14.07
CA LYS A 162 5.52 1.39 14.85
C LYS A 162 4.14 1.74 14.31
N VAL A 163 3.13 1.41 15.07
CA VAL A 163 1.73 1.73 14.75
C VAL A 163 1.37 3.12 15.27
N THR A 164 0.80 3.95 14.42
CA THR A 164 0.33 5.29 14.77
C THR A 164 -0.88 5.72 13.95
N SER A 165 -1.71 6.58 14.53
CA SER A 165 -2.83 7.26 13.85
C SER A 165 -2.65 8.79 13.83
N SER A 166 -1.48 9.28 14.23
CA SER A 166 -1.19 10.70 14.33
C SER A 166 -0.12 11.12 13.33
N SER A 167 -0.47 11.99 12.38
CA SER A 167 0.47 12.59 11.42
C SER A 167 1.60 13.34 12.14
N HIS A 168 1.31 14.04 13.22
CA HIS A 168 2.33 14.72 14.02
C HIS A 168 3.34 13.74 14.63
N ARG A 169 2.86 12.61 15.19
CA ARG A 169 3.73 11.56 15.74
C ARG A 169 4.55 10.91 14.64
N MET A 170 3.95 10.63 13.50
CA MET A 170 4.62 10.05 12.34
C MET A 170 5.74 10.98 11.84
N ASN A 171 5.48 12.27 11.64
CA ASN A 171 6.46 13.26 11.24
C ASN A 171 7.65 13.36 12.19
N ARG A 172 7.39 13.35 13.51
CA ARG A 172 8.44 13.35 14.52
C ARG A 172 9.29 12.08 14.51
N LEU A 173 8.67 10.92 14.31
CA LEU A 173 9.34 9.62 14.30
C LEU A 173 10.16 9.42 13.02
N SER A 174 9.59 9.80 11.87
CA SER A 174 10.21 9.63 10.56
C SER A 174 11.22 10.72 10.21
N ARG A 175 11.31 11.79 11.03
CA ARG A 175 12.08 13.00 10.72
C ARG A 175 11.66 13.67 9.40
N GLY A 176 10.48 13.35 8.90
CA GLY A 176 9.85 14.00 7.76
C GLY A 176 9.33 15.38 8.12
N GLY A 177 9.13 16.23 7.14
CA GLY A 177 8.54 17.54 7.30
C GLY A 177 7.09 17.52 7.82
N LYS A 178 6.28 18.46 7.41
CA LYS A 178 4.85 18.51 7.77
C LYS A 178 4.01 17.75 6.73
N ILE A 179 4.10 16.42 6.74
CA ILE A 179 3.31 15.55 5.87
C ILE A 179 1.97 15.24 6.57
N ASP A 180 0.87 15.39 5.86
CA ASP A 180 -0.43 14.86 6.32
C ASP A 180 -0.54 13.38 5.92
N TRP A 181 -0.04 12.50 6.77
CA TRP A 181 -0.02 11.06 6.54
C TRP A 181 -1.40 10.42 6.32
N ARG A 182 -2.47 11.10 6.70
CA ARG A 182 -3.83 10.64 6.42
C ARG A 182 -4.18 10.70 4.94
N ARG A 183 -3.46 11.55 4.17
CA ARG A 183 -3.73 11.87 2.77
C ARG A 183 -2.53 11.59 1.86
N ALA A 184 -1.48 10.97 2.40
CA ALA A 184 -0.18 10.88 1.75
C ALA A 184 -0.08 9.74 0.71
N SER A 185 -1.12 8.94 0.50
CA SER A 185 -1.13 7.85 -0.49
C SER A 185 -2.54 7.26 -0.65
N ASP A 186 -2.69 6.21 -1.43
CA ASP A 186 -3.94 5.57 -1.87
C ASP A 186 -4.90 5.17 -0.75
N HIS A 187 -4.39 4.84 0.45
CA HIS A 187 -5.22 4.54 1.62
C HIS A 187 -6.22 5.66 1.96
N TYR A 188 -5.94 6.89 1.53
CA TYR A 188 -6.86 8.00 1.75
C TYR A 188 -8.20 7.82 1.02
N ALA A 189 -8.20 7.22 -0.17
CA ALA A 189 -9.45 6.94 -0.89
C ALA A 189 -10.35 5.99 -0.08
N PHE A 190 -9.78 4.96 0.52
CA PHE A 190 -10.48 4.01 1.39
C PHE A 190 -10.95 4.68 2.69
N ALA A 191 -10.07 5.44 3.34
CA ALA A 191 -10.39 6.20 4.54
C ALA A 191 -11.58 7.15 4.32
N LYS A 192 -11.58 7.88 3.19
CA LYS A 192 -12.65 8.81 2.82
C LYS A 192 -13.99 8.09 2.57
N ALA A 193 -13.94 6.86 2.07
CA ALA A 193 -15.10 6.02 1.88
C ALA A 193 -15.59 5.32 3.16
N GLY A 194 -14.87 5.45 4.28
CA GLY A 194 -15.22 4.85 5.57
C GLY A 194 -14.71 3.43 5.77
N PHE A 195 -13.88 2.91 4.86
CA PHE A 195 -13.25 1.60 5.02
C PHE A 195 -12.08 1.63 6.01
N ALA A 196 -11.82 0.49 6.65
CA ALA A 196 -10.61 0.31 7.44
C ALA A 196 -9.37 0.32 6.53
N TYR A 197 -8.27 0.86 7.03
CA TYR A 197 -7.02 0.91 6.29
C TYR A 197 -5.79 0.80 7.19
N ILE A 198 -4.71 0.33 6.60
CA ILE A 198 -3.36 0.42 7.14
C ILE A 198 -2.39 0.77 6.02
N TYR A 199 -1.62 1.83 6.20
CA TYR A 199 -0.53 2.22 5.32
C TYR A 199 0.77 1.68 5.89
N PHE A 200 1.53 0.95 5.11
CA PHE A 200 2.89 0.55 5.42
C PHE A 200 3.88 1.36 4.61
N GLY A 201 4.88 1.93 5.28
CA GLY A 201 5.98 2.66 4.66
C GLY A 201 7.11 2.93 5.64
N MET A 202 8.27 3.30 5.13
CA MET A 202 9.44 3.57 5.98
C MET A 202 9.57 5.05 6.35
N GLY A 203 8.57 5.86 6.05
CA GLY A 203 8.52 7.28 6.40
C GLY A 203 9.29 8.16 5.42
N TYR A 204 9.79 9.31 5.89
CA TYR A 204 10.46 10.29 5.02
C TYR A 204 11.70 9.70 4.33
N ASP A 205 11.83 9.93 3.03
CA ASP A 205 12.99 9.59 2.22
C ASP A 205 13.63 10.88 1.67
N PRO A 206 14.96 11.10 1.85
CA PRO A 206 15.64 12.24 1.27
C PRO A 206 15.69 12.20 -0.26
N HIS A 207 15.45 11.06 -0.89
CA HIS A 207 15.42 10.86 -2.34
C HIS A 207 14.02 10.98 -2.96
N HIS A 208 12.96 11.05 -2.15
CA HIS A 208 11.58 11.21 -2.58
C HIS A 208 11.42 12.35 -3.58
N HIS A 209 10.79 12.07 -4.72
CA HIS A 209 10.61 12.98 -5.85
C HIS A 209 11.90 13.59 -6.42
N LYS A 210 12.99 12.81 -6.38
CA LYS A 210 14.28 13.21 -6.96
C LYS A 210 14.80 12.14 -7.92
N SER A 211 15.64 12.56 -8.88
CA SER A 211 16.33 11.63 -9.78
C SER A 211 17.29 10.68 -9.07
N SER A 212 17.57 10.93 -7.80
CA SER A 212 18.35 10.05 -6.92
C SER A 212 17.52 8.93 -6.25
N ASP A 213 16.21 8.85 -6.47
CA ASP A 213 15.42 7.68 -6.07
C ASP A 213 15.69 6.53 -7.04
N GLN A 214 16.75 5.77 -6.73
CA GLN A 214 17.32 4.72 -7.56
C GLN A 214 17.63 3.48 -6.72
N LEU A 215 17.72 2.33 -7.38
CA LEU A 215 18.00 1.03 -6.74
C LEU A 215 19.28 1.04 -5.89
N SER A 216 20.30 1.82 -6.29
CA SER A 216 21.55 1.97 -5.54
C SER A 216 21.39 2.61 -4.16
N ASN A 217 20.27 3.31 -3.92
CA ASN A 217 19.96 4.00 -2.66
C ASN A 217 18.96 3.24 -1.79
N ILE A 218 18.62 1.99 -2.16
CA ILE A 218 17.73 1.11 -1.41
C ILE A 218 18.55 0.19 -0.49
N ASP A 219 18.12 0.05 0.75
CA ASP A 219 18.56 -1.04 1.63
C ASP A 219 17.75 -2.31 1.32
N GLN A 220 18.29 -3.13 0.40
CA GLN A 220 17.61 -4.33 -0.10
C GLN A 220 17.30 -5.34 1.02
N GLN A 221 18.20 -5.51 1.99
CA GLN A 221 17.97 -6.43 3.08
C GLN A 221 16.82 -5.96 3.97
N LEU A 222 16.80 -4.69 4.33
CA LEU A 222 15.73 -4.10 5.11
C LEU A 222 14.38 -4.14 4.38
N TYR A 223 14.41 -3.95 3.06
CA TYR A 223 13.22 -4.06 2.21
C TYR A 223 12.64 -5.48 2.23
N ILE A 224 13.47 -6.51 2.04
CA ILE A 224 13.03 -7.92 2.08
C ILE A 224 12.41 -8.25 3.44
N GLU A 225 13.02 -7.81 4.53
CA GLU A 225 12.49 -8.01 5.88
C GLU A 225 11.13 -7.32 6.08
N ALA A 226 10.97 -6.11 5.54
CA ALA A 226 9.70 -5.39 5.62
C ALA A 226 8.58 -6.12 4.87
N VAL A 227 8.88 -6.59 3.65
CA VAL A 227 7.91 -7.31 2.82
C VAL A 227 7.51 -8.64 3.47
N ASN A 228 8.48 -9.40 3.99
CA ASN A 228 8.23 -10.64 4.71
C ASN A 228 7.38 -10.42 5.97
N TYR A 229 7.63 -9.34 6.72
CA TYR A 229 6.83 -8.98 7.89
C TYR A 229 5.37 -8.68 7.50
N ILE A 230 5.16 -7.93 6.40
CA ILE A 230 3.82 -7.62 5.90
C ILE A 230 3.11 -8.90 5.41
N ALA A 231 3.82 -9.80 4.73
CA ALA A 231 3.26 -11.07 4.30
C ALA A 231 2.82 -11.95 5.50
N GLN A 232 3.63 -12.02 6.55
CA GLN A 232 3.27 -12.71 7.81
C GLN A 232 2.06 -12.05 8.49
N PHE A 233 1.97 -10.71 8.45
CA PHE A 233 0.79 -10.01 8.98
C PHE A 233 -0.48 -10.41 8.24
N ILE A 234 -0.44 -10.52 6.91
CA ILE A 234 -1.60 -10.94 6.10
C ILE A 234 -1.98 -12.39 6.40
N ASP A 235 -1.00 -13.28 6.52
CA ASP A 235 -1.21 -14.71 6.84
C ASP A 235 -1.90 -14.91 8.21
N GLN A 236 -1.55 -14.10 9.20
CA GLN A 236 -2.06 -14.18 10.56
C GLN A 236 -3.24 -13.25 10.84
N LEU A 237 -3.74 -12.54 9.81
CA LEU A 237 -4.75 -11.50 9.97
C LEU A 237 -6.11 -12.07 10.38
N ASP A 238 -6.62 -11.59 11.51
CA ASP A 238 -7.96 -11.90 12.01
C ASP A 238 -8.90 -10.71 11.75
N MET A 239 -9.67 -10.79 10.67
CA MET A 239 -10.61 -9.76 10.26
C MET A 239 -11.80 -9.58 11.21
N THR A 240 -12.05 -10.53 12.11
CA THR A 240 -13.13 -10.43 13.10
C THR A 240 -12.83 -9.48 14.25
N LYS A 241 -11.56 -9.04 14.34
CA LYS A 241 -11.07 -8.12 15.39
C LYS A 241 -10.91 -6.67 14.92
N LEU A 242 -11.38 -6.34 13.72
CA LEU A 242 -11.28 -4.98 13.14
C LEU A 242 -12.53 -4.12 13.38
#